data_6d61ad67607d1df46a3629d999fc10ce
#
_entry.id   6d61ad67607d1df46a3629d999fc10ce
#
_cell.length_a   1.000
_cell.length_b   1.000
_cell.length_c   1.000
_cell.angle_alpha   90.00
_cell.angle_beta   90.00
_cell.angle_gamma   90.00
#
_symmetry.space_group_name_H-M   'P 1'
#
loop_
_entity.id
_entity.type
_entity.pdbx_description
1 polymer ?
#
loop_
_entity_poly.entity_id
_entity_poly.type
_entity_poly.pdbx_seq_one_letter_code
_entity_poly.pdbx_strand_id
1 'polypeptide(L)'
;LELSKLLPKDLIVGLEIRPQAVAIVEERIKKAREDGQAKNACVLRCNVMKHFAHYFTKGQLDKMFFTFADPHFKRSNHRRRIINQTFLAYYAFALKVGGLCYTITDVKDLYDWQTRHLDAHPLFERVPESELKEDPCYIAIHNATDEAKKVDRNEGSKFAAVYRRIKDGTKKASATKASTVV
;
A
#
# COMPACT_ATOMS: atom_id res chain seq x y z
N LEU A 1 12.97 0.23 -5.62
CA LEU A 1 14.30 0.88 -5.62
C LEU A 1 14.18 2.39 -5.31
N GLU A 2 13.20 3.10 -5.88
CA GLU A 2 13.07 4.54 -5.65
C GLU A 2 12.85 4.90 -4.17
N LEU A 3 11.98 4.16 -3.47
CA LEU A 3 11.78 4.35 -2.03
C LEU A 3 13.08 4.17 -1.22
N SER A 4 13.98 3.29 -1.66
CA SER A 4 15.26 3.06 -1.00
C SER A 4 16.18 4.30 -1.05
N LYS A 5 16.07 5.12 -2.10
CA LYS A 5 16.78 6.40 -2.22
C LYS A 5 16.12 7.50 -1.41
N LEU A 6 14.79 7.54 -1.41
CA LEU A 6 14.00 8.53 -0.68
C LEU A 6 14.07 8.33 0.86
N LEU A 7 14.22 7.08 1.29
CA LEU A 7 14.19 6.67 2.69
C LEU A 7 15.51 5.93 3.05
N PRO A 8 16.66 6.59 2.99
CA PRO A 8 17.96 5.92 3.12
C PRO A 8 18.25 5.35 4.53
N LYS A 9 17.51 5.81 5.53
CA LYS A 9 17.63 5.36 6.93
C LYS A 9 16.67 4.23 7.28
N ASP A 10 15.67 3.95 6.41
CA ASP A 10 14.64 2.95 6.63
C ASP A 10 14.98 1.67 5.87
N LEU A 11 14.61 0.52 6.42
CA LEU A 11 14.67 -0.76 5.71
C LEU A 11 13.42 -0.90 4.82
N ILE A 12 13.65 -1.20 3.55
CA ILE A 12 12.59 -1.37 2.55
C ILE A 12 12.45 -2.85 2.23
N VAL A 13 11.27 -3.40 2.52
CA VAL A 13 10.97 -4.81 2.23
C VAL A 13 9.83 -4.87 1.20
N GLY A 14 10.11 -5.43 0.04
CA GLY A 14 9.10 -5.80 -0.95
C GLY A 14 8.54 -7.19 -0.67
N LEU A 15 7.22 -7.36 -0.70
CA LEU A 15 6.55 -8.65 -0.57
C LEU A 15 5.84 -8.98 -1.88
N GLU A 16 6.22 -10.07 -2.54
CA GLU A 16 5.65 -10.50 -3.81
C GLU A 16 5.40 -12.01 -3.79
N ILE A 17 4.26 -12.45 -4.31
CA ILE A 17 3.88 -13.86 -4.33
C ILE A 17 4.44 -14.60 -5.55
N ARG A 18 4.62 -13.91 -6.68
CA ARG A 18 5.04 -14.49 -7.96
C ARG A 18 6.56 -14.68 -8.00
N PRO A 19 7.07 -15.90 -8.15
CA PRO A 19 8.51 -16.18 -8.10
C PRO A 19 9.30 -15.44 -9.19
N GLN A 20 8.75 -15.32 -10.41
CA GLN A 20 9.42 -14.61 -11.50
C GLN A 20 9.58 -13.11 -11.20
N ALA A 21 8.57 -12.49 -10.61
CA ALA A 21 8.65 -11.08 -10.23
C ALA A 21 9.66 -10.85 -9.11
N VAL A 22 9.72 -11.76 -8.13
CA VAL A 22 10.75 -11.74 -7.07
C VAL A 22 12.15 -11.80 -7.69
N ALA A 23 12.42 -12.77 -8.57
CA ALA A 23 13.73 -12.92 -9.21
C ALA A 23 14.17 -11.66 -9.97
N ILE A 24 13.25 -11.04 -10.73
CA ILE A 24 13.53 -9.78 -11.44
C ILE A 24 13.89 -8.66 -10.47
N VAL A 25 13.16 -8.53 -9.35
CA VAL A 25 13.44 -7.48 -8.35
C VAL A 25 14.74 -7.75 -7.62
N GLU A 26 15.05 -9.02 -7.27
CA GLU A 26 16.33 -9.41 -6.65
C GLU A 26 17.51 -9.04 -7.55
N GLU A 27 17.43 -9.33 -8.85
CA GLU A 27 18.47 -8.97 -9.81
C GLU A 27 18.66 -7.45 -9.90
N ARG A 28 17.56 -6.69 -9.96
CA ARG A 28 17.62 -5.22 -9.96
C ARG A 28 18.23 -4.65 -8.68
N ILE A 29 17.92 -5.23 -7.52
CA ILE A 29 18.51 -4.84 -6.24
C ILE A 29 20.01 -5.16 -6.24
N LYS A 30 20.39 -6.35 -6.71
CA LYS A 30 21.80 -6.77 -6.79
C LYS A 30 22.61 -5.80 -7.65
N LYS A 31 22.14 -5.50 -8.84
CA LYS A 31 22.78 -4.53 -9.73
C LYS A 31 22.89 -3.14 -9.11
N ALA A 32 21.83 -2.64 -8.47
CA ALA A 32 21.87 -1.35 -7.79
C ALA A 32 22.88 -1.33 -6.62
N ARG A 33 23.09 -2.46 -5.94
CA ARG A 33 24.11 -2.58 -4.89
C ARG A 33 25.54 -2.53 -5.42
N GLU A 34 25.79 -3.04 -6.61
CA GLU A 34 27.09 -2.90 -7.28
C GLU A 34 27.44 -1.42 -7.49
N ASP A 35 26.43 -0.59 -7.78
CA ASP A 35 26.54 0.86 -7.88
C ASP A 35 26.47 1.59 -6.51
N GLY A 36 26.55 0.87 -5.42
CA GLY A 36 26.52 1.42 -4.05
C GLY A 36 25.12 1.86 -3.57
N GLN A 37 24.06 1.62 -4.38
CA GLN A 37 22.67 1.98 -4.08
C GLN A 37 21.88 0.82 -3.45
N ALA A 38 20.64 1.09 -3.04
CA ALA A 38 19.68 0.09 -2.56
C ALA A 38 20.18 -0.88 -1.46
N LYS A 39 21.16 -0.46 -0.65
CA LYS A 39 21.71 -1.27 0.45
C LYS A 39 20.67 -1.60 1.52
N ASN A 40 19.66 -0.76 1.66
CA ASN A 40 18.55 -0.86 2.61
C ASN A 40 17.28 -1.51 2.02
N ALA A 41 17.35 -2.12 0.83
CA ALA A 41 16.21 -2.73 0.18
C ALA A 41 16.37 -4.25 0.03
N CYS A 42 15.30 -5.00 0.21
CA CYS A 42 15.20 -6.41 -0.11
C CYS A 42 13.80 -6.75 -0.64
N VAL A 43 13.67 -7.93 -1.24
CA VAL A 43 12.39 -8.50 -1.63
C VAL A 43 12.29 -9.92 -1.08
N LEU A 44 11.08 -10.30 -0.65
CA LEU A 44 10.79 -11.63 -0.14
C LEU A 44 9.63 -12.23 -0.94
N ARG A 45 9.78 -13.48 -1.34
CA ARG A 45 8.66 -14.25 -1.85
C ARG A 45 7.70 -14.56 -0.72
N CYS A 46 6.54 -13.90 -0.70
CA CYS A 46 5.59 -14.02 0.38
C CYS A 46 4.14 -13.95 -0.11
N ASN A 47 3.32 -14.86 0.38
CA ASN A 47 1.87 -14.67 0.34
C ASN A 47 1.46 -13.84 1.57
N VAL A 48 1.27 -12.55 1.36
CA VAL A 48 0.92 -11.59 2.41
C VAL A 48 -0.33 -12.03 3.20
N MET A 49 -1.34 -12.54 2.51
CA MET A 49 -2.59 -12.98 3.15
C MET A 49 -2.39 -14.17 4.12
N LYS A 50 -1.33 -14.96 3.95
CA LYS A 50 -1.04 -16.11 4.83
C LYS A 50 0.01 -15.80 5.89
N HIS A 51 0.98 -14.94 5.57
CA HIS A 51 2.21 -14.86 6.35
C HIS A 51 2.52 -13.48 6.92
N PHE A 52 1.77 -12.43 6.57
CA PHE A 52 2.05 -11.07 7.02
C PHE A 52 2.24 -10.96 8.54
N ALA A 53 1.32 -11.57 9.31
CA ALA A 53 1.35 -11.52 10.77
C ALA A 53 2.58 -12.22 11.40
N HIS A 54 3.30 -13.05 10.64
CA HIS A 54 4.52 -13.72 11.11
C HIS A 54 5.79 -12.89 10.89
N TYR A 55 5.73 -11.89 10.00
CA TYR A 55 6.90 -11.08 9.64
C TYR A 55 7.03 -9.80 10.46
N PHE A 56 5.91 -9.26 10.94
CA PHE A 56 5.90 -7.93 11.54
C PHE A 56 5.30 -7.95 12.94
N THR A 57 5.99 -7.26 13.86
CA THR A 57 5.53 -7.02 15.23
C THR A 57 4.70 -5.74 15.31
N LYS A 58 4.08 -5.52 16.47
CA LYS A 58 3.23 -4.35 16.72
C LYS A 58 3.99 -3.04 16.53
N GLY A 59 3.45 -2.18 15.65
CA GLY A 59 3.98 -0.83 15.43
C GLY A 59 5.37 -0.80 14.79
N GLN A 60 5.80 -1.89 14.16
CA GLN A 60 7.14 -2.00 13.56
C GLN A 60 7.28 -1.18 12.27
N LEU A 61 6.20 -1.00 11.52
CA LEU A 61 6.23 -0.36 10.21
C LEU A 61 5.94 1.14 10.32
N ASP A 62 6.74 1.95 9.66
CA ASP A 62 6.52 3.39 9.49
C ASP A 62 5.58 3.69 8.34
N LYS A 63 5.72 2.96 7.26
CA LYS A 63 4.96 3.11 6.02
C LYS A 63 4.63 1.76 5.41
N MET A 64 3.48 1.68 4.75
CA MET A 64 3.03 0.53 3.96
C MET A 64 2.58 1.01 2.60
N PHE A 65 2.89 0.23 1.56
CA PHE A 65 2.57 0.56 0.18
C PHE A 65 1.85 -0.60 -0.50
N PHE A 66 0.66 -0.35 -1.03
CA PHE A 66 -0.11 -1.28 -1.84
C PHE A 66 -0.19 -0.74 -3.27
N THR A 67 0.70 -1.21 -4.12
CA THR A 67 0.87 -0.70 -5.48
C THR A 67 0.35 -1.69 -6.50
N PHE A 68 -0.67 -1.30 -7.27
CA PHE A 68 -1.22 -2.08 -8.39
C PHE A 68 -1.53 -3.54 -8.03
N ALA A 69 -2.17 -3.74 -6.86
CA ALA A 69 -2.59 -5.06 -6.42
C ALA A 69 -3.61 -5.68 -7.39
N ASP A 70 -3.66 -7.03 -7.43
CA ASP A 70 -4.61 -7.75 -8.29
C ASP A 70 -6.06 -7.33 -7.95
N PRO A 71 -6.81 -6.80 -8.91
CA PRO A 71 -8.17 -6.33 -8.70
C PRO A 71 -9.19 -7.45 -8.47
N HIS A 72 -8.87 -8.71 -8.84
CA HIS A 72 -9.80 -9.83 -8.71
C HIS A 72 -11.20 -9.49 -9.23
N PHE A 73 -11.35 -9.24 -10.53
CA PHE A 73 -12.58 -8.73 -11.16
C PHE A 73 -13.83 -9.56 -10.85
N LYS A 74 -13.70 -10.89 -10.76
CA LYS A 74 -14.85 -11.75 -10.42
C LYS A 74 -15.28 -11.54 -8.97
N ARG A 75 -16.55 -11.20 -8.73
CA ARG A 75 -17.12 -10.94 -7.40
C ARG A 75 -16.82 -12.05 -6.38
N SER A 76 -16.85 -13.32 -6.80
CA SER A 76 -16.49 -14.47 -5.95
C SER A 76 -15.05 -14.44 -5.43
N ASN A 77 -14.17 -13.69 -6.10
CA ASN A 77 -12.75 -13.54 -5.73
C ASN A 77 -12.45 -12.26 -4.94
N HIS A 78 -13.40 -11.36 -4.71
CA HIS A 78 -13.17 -10.12 -3.96
C HIS A 78 -12.62 -10.37 -2.56
N ARG A 79 -12.93 -11.51 -1.93
CA ARG A 79 -12.34 -11.96 -0.65
C ARG A 79 -10.81 -12.12 -0.70
N ARG A 80 -10.22 -12.21 -1.91
CA ARG A 80 -8.77 -12.30 -2.14
C ARG A 80 -8.10 -10.93 -2.34
N ARG A 81 -8.87 -9.84 -2.39
CA ARG A 81 -8.32 -8.49 -2.45
C ARG A 81 -7.50 -8.23 -1.19
N ILE A 82 -6.28 -7.74 -1.37
CA ILE A 82 -5.30 -7.57 -0.29
C ILE A 82 -5.78 -6.59 0.80
N ILE A 83 -6.56 -5.58 0.42
CA ILE A 83 -7.22 -4.66 1.37
C ILE A 83 -8.67 -5.12 1.55
N ASN A 84 -8.97 -5.61 2.75
CA ASN A 84 -10.30 -5.95 3.22
C ASN A 84 -10.36 -5.85 4.75
N GLN A 85 -11.54 -5.95 5.33
CA GLN A 85 -11.74 -5.74 6.76
C GLN A 85 -10.85 -6.62 7.64
N THR A 86 -10.67 -7.89 7.29
CA THR A 86 -9.85 -8.83 8.06
C THR A 86 -8.38 -8.43 8.05
N PHE A 87 -7.82 -8.12 6.88
CA PHE A 87 -6.40 -7.80 6.75
C PHE A 87 -6.06 -6.41 7.27
N LEU A 88 -6.99 -5.45 7.22
CA LEU A 88 -6.77 -4.13 7.80
C LEU A 88 -6.45 -4.17 9.29
N ALA A 89 -6.99 -5.13 10.04
CA ALA A 89 -6.64 -5.30 11.45
C ALA A 89 -5.15 -5.67 11.64
N TYR A 90 -4.62 -6.57 10.80
CA TYR A 90 -3.18 -6.92 10.82
C TYR A 90 -2.30 -5.77 10.38
N TYR A 91 -2.72 -5.01 9.36
CA TYR A 91 -1.98 -3.83 8.88
C TYR A 91 -1.98 -2.73 9.95
N ALA A 92 -3.11 -2.47 10.59
CA ALA A 92 -3.20 -1.52 11.70
C ALA A 92 -2.36 -1.94 12.93
N PHE A 93 -2.21 -3.24 13.16
CA PHE A 93 -1.35 -3.76 14.22
C PHE A 93 0.13 -3.51 13.91
N ALA A 94 0.56 -3.82 12.68
CA ALA A 94 1.97 -3.70 12.29
C ALA A 94 2.41 -2.25 12.05
N LEU A 95 1.50 -1.38 11.60
CA LEU A 95 1.79 0.02 11.34
C LEU A 95 1.79 0.81 12.66
N LYS A 96 2.82 1.59 12.91
CA LYS A 96 2.89 2.46 14.09
C LYS A 96 1.78 3.53 14.07
N VAL A 97 1.38 4.03 15.22
CA VAL A 97 0.49 5.20 15.32
C VAL A 97 1.18 6.39 14.66
N GLY A 98 0.47 7.09 13.77
CA GLY A 98 1.02 8.14 12.91
C GLY A 98 1.64 7.63 11.61
N GLY A 99 1.87 6.32 11.48
CA GLY A 99 2.39 5.70 10.25
C GLY A 99 1.40 5.80 9.09
N LEU A 100 1.90 5.71 7.86
CA LEU A 100 1.14 5.97 6.65
C LEU A 100 0.96 4.71 5.80
N CYS A 101 -0.26 4.53 5.31
CA CYS A 101 -0.66 3.45 4.40
C CYS A 101 -1.02 4.06 3.05
N TYR A 102 -0.23 3.77 2.03
CA TYR A 102 -0.40 4.25 0.67
C TYR A 102 -1.07 3.17 -0.18
N THR A 103 -2.01 3.56 -1.02
CA THR A 103 -2.60 2.67 -2.03
C THR A 103 -2.68 3.36 -3.37
N ILE A 104 -2.36 2.64 -4.44
CA ILE A 104 -2.47 3.11 -5.82
C ILE A 104 -2.88 1.96 -6.73
N THR A 105 -3.77 2.24 -7.67
CA THR A 105 -4.25 1.30 -8.70
C THR A 105 -4.74 2.07 -9.94
N ASP A 106 -4.77 1.40 -11.08
CA ASP A 106 -5.39 1.88 -12.33
C ASP A 106 -6.85 1.41 -12.48
N VAL A 107 -7.33 0.58 -11.55
CA VAL A 107 -8.69 0.03 -11.57
C VAL A 107 -9.60 0.76 -10.59
N LYS A 108 -10.54 1.56 -11.11
CA LYS A 108 -11.46 2.38 -10.31
C LYS A 108 -12.28 1.56 -9.30
N ASP A 109 -12.79 0.38 -9.69
CA ASP A 109 -13.54 -0.51 -8.79
C ASP A 109 -12.67 -0.99 -7.60
N LEU A 110 -11.39 -1.28 -7.84
CA LEU A 110 -10.48 -1.64 -6.76
C LEU A 110 -10.19 -0.45 -5.84
N TYR A 111 -10.00 0.75 -6.40
CA TYR A 111 -9.83 1.96 -5.61
C TYR A 111 -11.03 2.22 -4.69
N ASP A 112 -12.26 2.15 -5.24
CA ASP A 112 -13.49 2.37 -4.46
C ASP A 112 -13.66 1.29 -3.37
N TRP A 113 -13.25 0.06 -3.66
CA TRP A 113 -13.21 -1.01 -2.67
C TRP A 113 -12.22 -0.70 -1.53
N GLN A 114 -10.99 -0.33 -1.89
CA GLN A 114 -9.92 -0.07 -0.91
C GLN A 114 -10.27 1.11 -0.01
N THR A 115 -10.69 2.22 -0.60
CA THR A 115 -11.05 3.43 0.16
C THR A 115 -12.24 3.18 1.07
N ARG A 116 -13.29 2.51 0.59
CA ARG A 116 -14.45 2.15 1.42
C ARG A 116 -14.07 1.34 2.66
N HIS A 117 -13.15 0.37 2.53
CA HIS A 117 -12.72 -0.45 3.66
C HIS A 117 -11.83 0.33 4.63
N LEU A 118 -10.93 1.16 4.12
CA LEU A 118 -10.06 2.02 4.92
C LEU A 118 -10.84 3.12 5.63
N ASP A 119 -11.80 3.77 4.94
CA ASP A 119 -12.69 4.79 5.53
C ASP A 119 -13.57 4.21 6.65
N ALA A 120 -14.04 2.97 6.49
CA ALA A 120 -14.84 2.29 7.50
C ALA A 120 -14.02 1.79 8.70
N HIS A 121 -12.70 1.62 8.56
CA HIS A 121 -11.88 1.05 9.61
C HIS A 121 -11.57 2.07 10.72
N PRO A 122 -11.78 1.73 12.03
CA PRO A 122 -11.67 2.69 13.13
C PRO A 122 -10.26 3.24 13.37
N LEU A 123 -9.24 2.57 12.86
CA LEU A 123 -7.83 2.89 13.10
C LEU A 123 -7.14 3.59 11.93
N PHE A 124 -7.86 3.89 10.85
CA PHE A 124 -7.33 4.62 9.71
C PHE A 124 -8.12 5.90 9.46
N GLU A 125 -7.40 6.98 9.19
CA GLU A 125 -7.94 8.28 8.81
C GLU A 125 -7.32 8.72 7.49
N ARG A 126 -8.16 9.19 6.57
CA ARG A 126 -7.70 9.61 5.25
C ARG A 126 -6.86 10.88 5.37
N VAL A 127 -5.69 10.88 4.73
CA VAL A 127 -4.83 12.06 4.64
C VAL A 127 -5.37 12.97 3.53
N PRO A 128 -5.57 14.28 3.81
CA PRO A 128 -6.03 15.23 2.80
C PRO A 128 -5.03 15.37 1.64
N GLU A 129 -5.52 15.59 0.42
CA GLU A 129 -4.67 15.79 -0.75
C GLU A 129 -3.70 16.98 -0.60
N SER A 130 -4.08 17.98 0.17
CA SER A 130 -3.22 19.13 0.46
C SER A 130 -1.91 18.75 1.16
N GLU A 131 -1.92 17.70 1.99
CA GLU A 131 -0.74 17.17 2.67
C GLU A 131 0.11 16.25 1.76
N LEU A 132 -0.47 15.75 0.67
CA LEU A 132 0.18 14.77 -0.22
C LEU A 132 0.97 15.38 -1.36
N LYS A 133 0.70 16.64 -1.71
CA LYS A 133 1.33 17.31 -2.86
C LYS A 133 2.87 17.32 -2.81
N GLU A 134 3.41 17.45 -1.61
CA GLU A 134 4.86 17.50 -1.37
C GLU A 134 5.41 16.20 -0.78
N ASP A 135 4.57 15.17 -0.58
CA ASP A 135 5.03 13.88 -0.06
C ASP A 135 5.83 13.12 -1.13
N PRO A 136 7.14 12.94 -0.94
CA PRO A 136 8.00 12.30 -1.94
C PRO A 136 7.62 10.83 -2.18
N CYS A 137 7.07 10.13 -1.18
CA CYS A 137 6.61 8.76 -1.33
C CYS A 137 5.33 8.70 -2.17
N TYR A 138 4.41 9.65 -1.99
CA TYR A 138 3.21 9.76 -2.80
C TYR A 138 3.55 10.05 -4.27
N ILE A 139 4.48 10.96 -4.52
CA ILE A 139 4.98 11.26 -5.87
C ILE A 139 5.64 10.01 -6.48
N ALA A 140 6.45 9.29 -5.71
CA ALA A 140 7.16 8.11 -6.18
C ALA A 140 6.23 6.96 -6.58
N ILE A 141 5.14 6.69 -5.86
CA ILE A 141 4.20 5.61 -6.24
C ILE A 141 3.45 5.91 -7.53
N HIS A 142 3.29 7.20 -7.90
CA HIS A 142 2.67 7.60 -9.15
C HIS A 142 3.59 7.46 -10.37
N ASN A 143 4.91 7.56 -10.19
CA ASN A 143 5.84 7.72 -11.30
C ASN A 143 6.90 6.63 -11.40
N ALA A 144 7.22 5.94 -10.30
CA ALA A 144 8.42 5.11 -10.24
C ALA A 144 8.20 3.62 -10.49
N THR A 145 6.98 3.11 -10.35
CA THR A 145 6.68 1.70 -10.59
C THR A 145 6.58 1.38 -12.08
N ASP A 146 6.90 0.13 -12.46
CA ASP A 146 6.77 -0.30 -13.86
C ASP A 146 5.31 -0.23 -14.33
N GLU A 147 4.36 -0.57 -13.45
CA GLU A 147 2.92 -0.47 -13.70
C GLU A 147 2.48 0.98 -13.88
N ALA A 148 2.94 1.92 -13.04
CA ALA A 148 2.61 3.33 -13.18
C ALA A 148 3.07 3.88 -14.55
N LYS A 149 4.30 3.54 -14.96
CA LYS A 149 4.83 3.91 -16.26
C LYS A 149 4.08 3.27 -17.43
N LYS A 150 3.58 2.04 -17.25
CA LYS A 150 2.73 1.36 -18.22
C LYS A 150 1.38 2.07 -18.37
N VAL A 151 0.77 2.47 -17.26
CA VAL A 151 -0.49 3.24 -17.25
C VAL A 151 -0.30 4.57 -17.98
N ASP A 152 0.79 5.30 -17.72
CA ASP A 152 1.10 6.56 -18.39
C ASP A 152 1.26 6.38 -19.91
N ARG A 153 1.99 5.34 -20.35
CA ARG A 153 2.15 5.04 -21.78
C ARG A 153 0.84 4.69 -22.49
N ASN A 154 -0.14 4.16 -21.74
CA ASN A 154 -1.45 3.81 -22.28
C ASN A 154 -2.50 4.91 -22.02
N GLU A 155 -2.09 6.11 -21.59
CA GLU A 155 -2.96 7.26 -21.27
C GLU A 155 -4.06 6.90 -20.24
N GLY A 156 -3.76 5.96 -19.36
CA GLY A 156 -4.68 5.48 -18.32
C GLY A 156 -4.72 6.39 -17.11
N SER A 157 -5.77 6.23 -16.29
CA SER A 157 -5.91 6.93 -15.02
C SER A 157 -5.29 6.15 -13.87
N LYS A 158 -4.71 6.86 -12.91
CA LYS A 158 -4.22 6.30 -11.64
C LYS A 158 -5.03 6.87 -10.49
N PHE A 159 -5.47 5.99 -9.59
CA PHE A 159 -6.27 6.34 -8.42
C PHE A 159 -5.46 6.01 -7.17
N ALA A 160 -5.16 7.02 -6.34
CA ALA A 160 -4.36 6.82 -5.14
C ALA A 160 -5.04 7.45 -3.92
N ALA A 161 -4.75 6.87 -2.75
CA ALA A 161 -5.15 7.41 -1.46
C ALA A 161 -4.10 7.07 -0.41
N VAL A 162 -3.98 7.92 0.61
CA VAL A 162 -3.10 7.69 1.76
C VAL A 162 -3.92 7.78 3.04
N TYR A 163 -3.63 6.89 3.97
CA TYR A 163 -4.29 6.82 5.26
C TYR A 163 -3.26 6.83 6.39
N ARG A 164 -3.57 7.57 7.45
CA ARG A 164 -2.78 7.62 8.67
C ARG A 164 -3.33 6.64 9.70
N ARG A 165 -2.45 5.83 10.31
CA ARG A 165 -2.81 5.02 11.48
C ARG A 165 -3.02 5.94 12.68
N ILE A 166 -4.22 5.97 13.23
CA ILE A 166 -4.60 6.79 14.39
C ILE A 166 -4.72 5.94 15.65
N LYS A 167 -4.70 6.57 16.83
CA LYS A 167 -4.93 5.88 18.11
C LYS A 167 -6.34 5.31 18.18
N ASP A 168 -6.51 4.25 18.94
CA ASP A 168 -7.83 3.68 19.25
C ASP A 168 -8.72 4.75 19.92
N GLY A 169 -9.99 4.80 19.50
CA GLY A 169 -10.97 5.75 20.01
C GLY A 169 -10.85 7.19 19.50
N THR A 170 -9.87 7.50 18.64
CA THR A 170 -9.68 8.87 18.13
C THR A 170 -10.55 9.21 16.91
N LYS A 171 -11.00 8.20 16.15
CA LYS A 171 -11.83 8.45 14.96
C LYS A 171 -13.21 8.93 15.40
N LYS A 172 -13.52 10.19 15.13
CA LYS A 172 -14.88 10.71 15.27
C LYS A 172 -15.78 9.92 14.33
N ALA A 173 -16.92 9.44 14.84
CA ALA A 173 -17.91 8.79 14.00
C ALA A 173 -18.28 9.76 12.86
N SER A 174 -17.89 9.43 11.64
CA SER A 174 -18.40 10.13 10.47
C SER A 174 -19.90 9.86 10.45
N ALA A 175 -20.69 10.91 10.47
CA ALA A 175 -22.14 10.82 10.33
C ALA A 175 -22.45 10.20 8.95
N THR A 176 -22.51 8.89 8.91
CA THR A 176 -23.05 8.17 7.76
C THR A 176 -24.54 8.49 7.75
N LYS A 177 -24.96 9.43 6.90
CA LYS A 177 -26.36 9.57 6.56
C LYS A 177 -26.79 8.25 5.92
N ALA A 178 -27.39 7.41 6.74
CA ALA A 178 -28.16 6.28 6.25
C ALA A 178 -29.32 6.85 5.44
N SER A 179 -29.23 6.80 4.11
CA SER A 179 -30.38 6.98 3.24
C SER A 179 -31.25 5.76 3.45
N THR A 180 -32.23 5.88 4.34
CA THR A 180 -33.35 4.94 4.40
C THR A 180 -34.18 5.15 3.14
N VAL A 181 -34.03 4.25 2.18
CA VAL A 181 -34.98 4.10 1.09
C VAL A 181 -36.06 3.14 1.62
N VAL A 182 -37.24 3.68 1.81
CA VAL A 182 -38.50 2.93 2.03
C VAL A 182 -38.98 2.38 0.71
#